data_c10c03e9a3e4a532e644a75f53182855
#
_entry.id   c10c03e9a3e4a532e644a75f53182855
#
_cell.length_a   1.000
_cell.length_b   1.000
_cell.length_c   1.000
_cell.angle_alpha   90.00
_cell.angle_beta   90.00
_cell.angle_gamma   90.00
#
_symmetry.space_group_name_H-M   'P 1'
#
loop_
_entity.id
_entity.type
_entity.pdbx_description
1 polymer ?
#
loop_
_entity_poly.entity_id
_entity_poly.type
_entity_poly.pdbx_seq_one_letter_code
_entity_poly.pdbx_strand_id
1 'polypeptide(L)'
;MEKYILGILAFPILFSLLAFRVPIGLAMLLVGCAGTILITGWLPVMSLAKTSAWHLFSNYSLSVIPLFLLMGNFASKAGMSEALFKFAGACLGHRKGGVAMAAVGACAGFGAICGSSLATAATMGKVALPELRRLGYSGALSTGALAAGGTLGILIPPSVILIIYSILTEQNIAKMFLCAFIPGLLAALGYIIAISVYVRLNQDSGPIKERVPWLVRISLFKNIWHIILIFVVMIGGIYLGFFTPTEGAAIGAAGTGIIAITNKSFNIRSFVEVIESTAVTTGMIFFVLLGAEFFNSFIALTQLPNLLTEFSKENNLEPLIVVACIMILYLLLGCLMDSLAMILLTIPVFFPLVMSLDFGLSPEETAIWFGILTLVVVEVGLITPPVGLNVFIINKMAKDVPIIETFKGVIPFLLSDIIRITLLFLFPSITLLMLWIFY
;
A
#
# COMPACT_ATOMS: atom_id res chain seq x y z
N MET A 1 12.48 -35.83 10.33
CA MET A 1 11.51 -35.09 9.51
C MET A 1 12.31 -34.21 8.57
N GLU A 2 12.08 -34.28 7.28
CA GLU A 2 12.82 -33.49 6.32
C GLU A 2 12.57 -31.99 6.59
N LYS A 3 13.62 -31.18 6.53
CA LYS A 3 13.57 -29.78 6.97
C LYS A 3 12.51 -28.95 6.24
N TYR A 4 12.29 -29.21 4.95
CA TYR A 4 11.30 -28.52 4.15
C TYR A 4 9.84 -28.80 4.59
N ILE A 5 9.56 -29.98 5.20
CA ILE A 5 8.23 -30.28 5.75
C ILE A 5 7.92 -29.31 6.90
N LEU A 6 8.92 -29.00 7.74
CA LEU A 6 8.78 -28.00 8.80
C LEU A 6 8.49 -26.60 8.21
N GLY A 7 9.14 -26.26 7.09
CA GLY A 7 8.86 -25.01 6.37
C GLY A 7 7.41 -24.92 5.84
N ILE A 8 6.92 -26.01 5.25
CA ILE A 8 5.53 -26.07 4.76
C ILE A 8 4.54 -25.98 5.94
N LEU A 9 4.80 -26.70 7.04
CA LEU A 9 3.94 -26.69 8.23
C LEU A 9 3.94 -25.34 8.97
N ALA A 10 4.97 -24.52 8.78
CA ALA A 10 5.05 -23.18 9.38
C ALA A 10 3.87 -22.29 9.00
N PHE A 11 3.43 -22.33 7.74
CA PHE A 11 2.34 -21.51 7.24
C PHE A 11 0.98 -21.86 7.88
N PRO A 12 0.51 -23.13 7.86
CA PRO A 12 -0.71 -23.51 8.58
C PRO A 12 -0.69 -23.18 10.06
N ILE A 13 0.46 -23.37 10.74
CA ILE A 13 0.61 -23.02 12.16
C ILE A 13 0.46 -21.51 12.35
N LEU A 14 1.15 -20.71 11.53
CA LEU A 14 1.07 -19.26 11.56
C LEU A 14 -0.36 -18.77 11.31
N PHE A 15 -1.04 -19.30 10.27
CA PHE A 15 -2.44 -18.95 9.98
C PHE A 15 -3.39 -19.36 11.11
N SER A 16 -3.13 -20.49 11.77
CA SER A 16 -3.90 -20.90 12.94
C SER A 16 -3.74 -19.90 14.09
N LEU A 17 -2.52 -19.44 14.38
CA LEU A 17 -2.27 -18.41 15.40
C LEU A 17 -2.99 -17.09 15.05
N LEU A 18 -2.98 -16.69 13.79
CA LEU A 18 -3.73 -15.50 13.32
C LEU A 18 -5.24 -15.68 13.50
N ALA A 19 -5.80 -16.86 13.24
CA ALA A 19 -7.20 -17.17 13.48
C ALA A 19 -7.56 -17.06 14.97
N PHE A 20 -6.63 -17.37 15.88
CA PHE A 20 -6.73 -17.13 17.32
C PHE A 20 -6.46 -15.67 17.73
N ARG A 21 -6.39 -14.74 16.77
CA ARG A 21 -6.16 -13.30 16.98
C ARG A 21 -4.79 -12.96 17.61
N VAL A 22 -3.80 -13.82 17.48
CA VAL A 22 -2.42 -13.49 17.86
C VAL A 22 -1.89 -12.43 16.89
N PRO A 23 -1.29 -11.30 17.37
CA PRO A 23 -0.67 -10.31 16.52
C PRO A 23 0.37 -10.93 15.59
N ILE A 24 0.38 -10.53 14.30
CA ILE A 24 1.19 -11.19 13.27
C ILE A 24 2.69 -11.20 13.59
N GLY A 25 3.24 -10.07 14.08
CA GLY A 25 4.65 -10.01 14.47
C GLY A 25 4.99 -11.03 15.56
N LEU A 26 4.08 -11.24 16.53
CA LEU A 26 4.25 -12.25 17.57
C LEU A 26 4.10 -13.67 17.01
N ALA A 27 3.14 -13.91 16.12
CA ALA A 27 2.94 -15.21 15.49
C ALA A 27 4.18 -15.62 14.67
N MET A 28 4.72 -14.70 13.86
CA MET A 28 5.95 -14.93 13.10
C MET A 28 7.16 -15.18 13.99
N LEU A 29 7.30 -14.41 15.06
CA LEU A 29 8.38 -14.58 16.05
C LEU A 29 8.28 -15.95 16.72
N LEU A 30 7.10 -16.34 17.19
CA LEU A 30 6.90 -17.64 17.87
C LEU A 30 7.18 -18.82 16.94
N VAL A 31 6.64 -18.79 15.70
CA VAL A 31 6.86 -19.86 14.71
C VAL A 31 8.32 -19.91 14.28
N GLY A 32 8.93 -18.75 14.04
CA GLY A 32 10.34 -18.65 13.66
C GLY A 32 11.27 -19.18 14.76
N CYS A 33 11.07 -18.77 16.01
CA CYS A 33 11.84 -19.27 17.16
C CYS A 33 11.66 -20.78 17.34
N ALA A 34 10.42 -21.27 17.42
CA ALA A 34 10.13 -22.68 17.62
C ALA A 34 10.71 -23.55 16.49
N GLY A 35 10.52 -23.13 15.24
CA GLY A 35 11.06 -23.83 14.07
C GLY A 35 12.60 -23.87 14.05
N THR A 36 13.26 -22.75 14.38
CA THR A 36 14.72 -22.69 14.47
C THR A 36 15.23 -23.59 15.59
N ILE A 37 14.58 -23.60 16.75
CA ILE A 37 14.95 -24.48 17.88
C ILE A 37 14.87 -25.96 17.46
N LEU A 38 13.83 -26.34 16.73
CA LEU A 38 13.65 -27.73 16.24
C LEU A 38 14.73 -28.18 15.26
N ILE A 39 15.28 -27.26 14.45
CA ILE A 39 16.29 -27.59 13.44
C ILE A 39 17.71 -27.52 13.99
N THR A 40 18.05 -26.44 14.72
CA THR A 40 19.42 -26.09 15.10
C THR A 40 19.65 -25.98 16.60
N GLY A 41 18.57 -26.08 17.40
CA GLY A 41 18.66 -25.94 18.85
C GLY A 41 18.53 -24.49 19.36
N TRP A 42 18.73 -24.30 20.66
CA TRP A 42 18.47 -23.04 21.36
C TRP A 42 19.49 -21.93 21.09
N LEU A 43 20.78 -22.30 20.95
CA LEU A 43 21.87 -21.33 20.84
C LEU A 43 21.77 -20.37 19.64
N PRO A 44 21.42 -20.82 18.40
CA PRO A 44 21.23 -19.93 17.28
C PRO A 44 20.10 -18.92 17.47
N VAL A 45 19.00 -19.31 18.12
CA VAL A 45 17.89 -18.40 18.43
C VAL A 45 18.34 -17.31 19.40
N MET A 46 19.13 -17.66 20.42
CA MET A 46 19.69 -16.68 21.36
C MET A 46 20.66 -15.72 20.68
N SER A 47 21.49 -16.22 19.74
CA SER A 47 22.38 -15.38 18.95
C SER A 47 21.58 -14.42 18.08
N LEU A 48 20.58 -14.92 17.36
CA LEU A 48 19.72 -14.11 16.52
C LEU A 48 18.99 -13.02 17.36
N ALA A 49 18.44 -13.38 18.53
CA ALA A 49 17.76 -12.43 19.40
C ALA A 49 18.68 -11.30 19.89
N LYS A 50 19.97 -11.58 20.12
CA LYS A 50 20.94 -10.56 20.52
C LYS A 50 21.30 -9.58 19.39
N THR A 51 21.31 -10.03 18.14
CA THR A 51 21.80 -9.25 17.01
C THR A 51 20.68 -8.59 16.21
N SER A 52 19.54 -9.28 15.98
CA SER A 52 18.46 -8.81 15.11
C SER A 52 17.84 -7.50 15.58
N ALA A 53 17.57 -7.36 16.88
CA ALA A 53 17.02 -6.12 17.41
C ALA A 53 17.96 -4.93 17.14
N TRP A 54 19.26 -5.13 17.39
CA TRP A 54 20.26 -4.10 17.12
C TRP A 54 20.34 -3.76 15.64
N HIS A 55 20.46 -4.75 14.76
CA HIS A 55 20.53 -4.53 13.30
C HIS A 55 19.29 -3.83 12.78
N LEU A 56 18.11 -4.21 13.24
CA LEU A 56 16.85 -3.61 12.81
C LEU A 56 16.73 -2.16 13.25
N PHE A 57 16.95 -1.86 14.54
CA PHE A 57 16.76 -0.52 15.09
C PHE A 57 17.90 0.45 14.79
N SER A 58 19.10 -0.04 14.43
CA SER A 58 20.23 0.79 14.00
C SER A 58 20.31 1.01 12.50
N ASN A 59 19.41 0.40 11.70
CA ASN A 59 19.40 0.54 10.25
C ASN A 59 18.89 1.92 9.84
N TYR A 60 19.79 2.75 9.29
CA TYR A 60 19.47 4.10 8.84
C TYR A 60 18.35 4.12 7.79
N SER A 61 18.32 3.17 6.87
CA SER A 61 17.31 3.11 5.81
C SER A 61 15.88 2.92 6.36
N LEU A 62 15.74 2.26 7.52
CA LEU A 62 14.43 2.09 8.17
C LEU A 62 13.91 3.37 8.83
N SER A 63 14.76 4.37 9.09
CA SER A 63 14.31 5.67 9.63
C SER A 63 13.39 6.45 8.69
N VAL A 64 13.38 6.09 7.42
CA VAL A 64 12.45 6.64 6.43
C VAL A 64 10.98 6.33 6.77
N ILE A 65 10.70 5.19 7.39
CA ILE A 65 9.33 4.75 7.75
C ILE A 65 8.67 5.71 8.76
N PRO A 66 9.26 5.97 9.97
CA PRO A 66 8.66 6.91 10.90
C PRO A 66 8.52 8.33 10.33
N LEU A 67 9.43 8.77 9.45
CA LEU A 67 9.35 10.08 8.83
C LEU A 67 8.17 10.21 7.85
N PHE A 68 7.92 9.21 7.00
CA PHE A 68 6.74 9.22 6.14
C PHE A 68 5.43 9.07 6.93
N LEU A 69 5.40 8.27 7.99
CA LEU A 69 4.24 8.17 8.88
C LEU A 69 3.96 9.52 9.57
N LEU A 70 5.00 10.20 10.03
CA LEU A 70 4.90 11.52 10.64
C LEU A 70 4.35 12.54 9.64
N MET A 71 4.87 12.54 8.41
CA MET A 71 4.39 13.37 7.30
C MET A 71 2.90 13.16 7.05
N GLY A 72 2.45 11.90 6.93
CA GLY A 72 1.05 11.55 6.70
C GLY A 72 0.13 11.97 7.86
N ASN A 73 0.57 11.80 9.11
CA ASN A 73 -0.17 12.20 10.29
C ASN A 73 -0.31 13.73 10.39
N PHE A 74 0.77 14.49 10.12
CA PHE A 74 0.69 15.95 10.03
C PHE A 74 -0.25 16.40 8.90
N ALA A 75 -0.13 15.81 7.71
CA ALA A 75 -0.99 16.12 6.57
C ALA A 75 -2.49 15.90 6.89
N SER A 76 -2.80 14.81 7.58
CA SER A 76 -4.17 14.49 8.01
C SER A 76 -4.71 15.53 8.98
N LYS A 77 -3.93 15.90 10.01
CA LYS A 77 -4.33 16.90 11.03
C LYS A 77 -4.34 18.32 10.49
N ALA A 78 -3.52 18.64 9.49
CA ALA A 78 -3.52 19.92 8.80
C ALA A 78 -4.74 20.14 7.89
N GLY A 79 -5.62 19.16 7.72
CA GLY A 79 -6.80 19.27 6.86
C GLY A 79 -6.50 19.22 5.36
N MET A 80 -5.34 18.69 4.98
CA MET A 80 -4.93 18.61 3.57
C MET A 80 -5.85 17.69 2.75
N SER A 81 -6.36 16.61 3.35
CA SER A 81 -7.35 15.72 2.73
C SER A 81 -8.64 16.43 2.34
N GLU A 82 -9.14 17.30 3.22
CA GLU A 82 -10.35 18.11 2.97
C GLU A 82 -10.11 19.14 1.85
N ALA A 83 -8.95 19.81 1.85
CA ALA A 83 -8.57 20.76 0.82
C ALA A 83 -8.45 20.10 -0.56
N LEU A 84 -7.80 18.94 -0.65
CA LEU A 84 -7.71 18.13 -1.88
C LEU A 84 -9.08 17.70 -2.38
N PHE A 85 -9.95 17.21 -1.49
CA PHE A 85 -11.29 16.78 -1.88
C PHE A 85 -12.16 17.96 -2.37
N LYS A 86 -12.12 19.13 -1.70
CA LYS A 86 -12.84 20.33 -2.12
C LYS A 86 -12.37 20.80 -3.51
N PHE A 87 -11.07 20.82 -3.74
CA PHE A 87 -10.51 21.21 -5.04
C PHE A 87 -10.90 20.23 -6.15
N ALA A 88 -10.70 18.93 -5.93
CA ALA A 88 -11.10 17.89 -6.87
C ALA A 88 -12.60 17.92 -7.17
N GLY A 89 -13.43 18.15 -6.14
CA GLY A 89 -14.88 18.33 -6.26
C GLY A 89 -15.29 19.56 -7.10
N ALA A 90 -14.57 20.66 -6.96
CA ALA A 90 -14.78 21.84 -7.80
C ALA A 90 -14.39 21.61 -9.28
N CYS A 91 -13.38 20.76 -9.52
CA CYS A 91 -12.93 20.42 -10.87
C CYS A 91 -13.83 19.38 -11.56
N LEU A 92 -14.24 18.33 -10.88
CA LEU A 92 -14.90 17.16 -11.45
C LEU A 92 -16.41 17.08 -11.15
N GLY A 93 -16.90 17.76 -10.09
CA GLY A 93 -18.26 17.62 -9.57
C GLY A 93 -19.39 17.89 -10.57
N HIS A 94 -19.12 18.66 -11.64
CA HIS A 94 -20.09 18.95 -12.70
C HIS A 94 -20.35 17.77 -13.66
N ARG A 95 -19.61 16.67 -13.52
CA ARG A 95 -19.80 15.44 -14.32
C ARG A 95 -20.73 14.47 -13.56
N LYS A 96 -21.42 13.58 -14.27
CA LYS A 96 -22.15 12.46 -13.65
C LYS A 96 -21.18 11.61 -12.83
N GLY A 97 -21.48 11.39 -11.55
CA GLY A 97 -20.56 10.72 -10.64
C GLY A 97 -19.30 11.51 -10.26
N GLY A 98 -19.25 12.81 -10.64
CA GLY A 98 -18.04 13.64 -10.55
C GLY A 98 -17.51 13.81 -9.13
N VAL A 99 -18.37 13.80 -8.08
CA VAL A 99 -17.90 13.90 -6.70
C VAL A 99 -17.26 12.60 -6.22
N ALA A 100 -17.73 11.42 -6.70
CA ALA A 100 -17.06 10.15 -6.44
C ALA A 100 -15.70 10.07 -7.17
N MET A 101 -15.62 10.56 -8.42
CA MET A 101 -14.34 10.70 -9.13
C MET A 101 -13.39 11.65 -8.38
N ALA A 102 -13.92 12.74 -7.83
CA ALA A 102 -13.14 13.69 -7.03
C ALA A 102 -12.63 13.04 -5.72
N ALA A 103 -13.42 12.17 -5.10
CA ALA A 103 -13.00 11.42 -3.93
C ALA A 103 -11.83 10.49 -4.26
N VAL A 104 -11.88 9.76 -5.38
CA VAL A 104 -10.77 8.93 -5.88
C VAL A 104 -9.53 9.78 -6.19
N GLY A 105 -9.68 10.91 -6.89
CA GLY A 105 -8.57 11.83 -7.17
C GLY A 105 -7.96 12.42 -5.90
N ALA A 106 -8.79 12.73 -4.89
CA ALA A 106 -8.32 13.19 -3.59
C ALA A 106 -7.64 12.07 -2.79
N CYS A 107 -8.11 10.82 -2.89
CA CYS A 107 -7.41 9.65 -2.34
C CYS A 107 -6.03 9.48 -2.97
N ALA A 108 -5.91 9.64 -4.29
CA ALA A 108 -4.63 9.59 -5.01
C ALA A 108 -3.67 10.67 -4.50
N GLY A 109 -4.12 11.93 -4.44
CA GLY A 109 -3.30 13.06 -3.99
C GLY A 109 -2.94 12.98 -2.49
N PHE A 110 -3.87 12.57 -1.63
CA PHE A 110 -3.60 12.39 -0.20
C PHE A 110 -2.74 11.15 0.05
N GLY A 111 -2.98 10.08 -0.69
CA GLY A 111 -2.21 8.83 -0.65
C GLY A 111 -0.74 9.06 -0.96
N ALA A 112 -0.45 9.90 -1.95
CA ALA A 112 0.91 10.34 -2.30
C ALA A 112 1.65 11.11 -1.17
N ILE A 113 0.99 11.38 -0.05
CA ILE A 113 1.62 11.97 1.15
C ILE A 113 1.56 10.97 2.31
N CYS A 114 0.44 10.24 2.43
CA CYS A 114 0.19 9.35 3.56
C CYS A 114 0.94 8.01 3.46
N GLY A 115 1.11 7.48 2.25
CA GLY A 115 1.82 6.22 1.99
C GLY A 115 1.16 4.96 2.58
N SER A 116 -0.14 5.02 2.95
CA SER A 116 -0.87 3.92 3.60
C SER A 116 -2.31 3.83 3.09
N SER A 117 -2.73 2.65 2.62
CA SER A 117 -4.10 2.39 2.14
C SER A 117 -5.14 2.56 3.23
N LEU A 118 -4.92 1.94 4.38
CA LEU A 118 -5.88 1.97 5.50
C LEU A 118 -6.06 3.39 6.05
N ALA A 119 -4.95 4.14 6.20
CA ALA A 119 -4.99 5.52 6.67
C ALA A 119 -5.65 6.44 5.65
N THR A 120 -5.39 6.24 4.35
CA THR A 120 -6.04 6.99 3.26
C THR A 120 -7.55 6.72 3.23
N ALA A 121 -7.96 5.44 3.26
CA ALA A 121 -9.37 5.06 3.32
C ALA A 121 -10.07 5.68 4.54
N ALA A 122 -9.49 5.55 5.74
CA ALA A 122 -10.06 6.07 6.97
C ALA A 122 -10.19 7.60 6.96
N THR A 123 -9.16 8.31 6.49
CA THR A 123 -9.15 9.78 6.47
C THR A 123 -10.10 10.32 5.40
N MET A 124 -10.02 9.79 4.18
CA MET A 124 -10.90 10.23 3.10
C MET A 124 -12.34 9.79 3.33
N GLY A 125 -12.56 8.65 3.99
CA GLY A 125 -13.90 8.23 4.43
C GLY A 125 -14.54 9.25 5.35
N LYS A 126 -13.81 9.80 6.32
CA LYS A 126 -14.32 10.87 7.22
C LYS A 126 -14.70 12.15 6.46
N VAL A 127 -13.94 12.50 5.43
CA VAL A 127 -14.10 13.74 4.67
C VAL A 127 -15.14 13.61 3.57
N ALA A 128 -15.04 12.57 2.74
CA ALA A 128 -15.82 12.47 1.51
C ALA A 128 -17.16 11.73 1.67
N LEU A 129 -17.26 10.73 2.57
CA LEU A 129 -18.48 9.95 2.74
C LEU A 129 -19.70 10.81 3.15
N PRO A 130 -19.61 11.70 4.15
CA PRO A 130 -20.73 12.56 4.52
C PRO A 130 -21.20 13.44 3.36
N GLU A 131 -20.27 13.99 2.57
CA GLU A 131 -20.61 14.86 1.43
C GLU A 131 -21.24 14.06 0.28
N LEU A 132 -20.73 12.87 -0.03
CA LEU A 132 -21.33 11.97 -1.02
C LEU A 132 -22.76 11.61 -0.63
N ARG A 133 -22.99 11.26 0.64
CA ARG A 133 -24.32 10.93 1.17
C ARG A 133 -25.25 12.15 1.13
N ARG A 134 -24.76 13.33 1.54
CA ARG A 134 -25.51 14.59 1.50
C ARG A 134 -25.97 14.95 0.10
N LEU A 135 -25.17 14.65 -0.91
CA LEU A 135 -25.47 14.90 -2.31
C LEU A 135 -26.35 13.82 -2.95
N GLY A 136 -26.77 12.78 -2.21
CA GLY A 136 -27.65 11.72 -2.70
C GLY A 136 -26.98 10.63 -3.53
N TYR A 137 -25.65 10.47 -3.39
CA TYR A 137 -24.96 9.33 -4.00
C TYR A 137 -25.40 8.02 -3.38
N SER A 138 -25.53 6.95 -4.18
CA SER A 138 -25.89 5.63 -3.68
C SER A 138 -24.89 5.13 -2.65
N GLY A 139 -25.36 4.34 -1.67
CA GLY A 139 -24.51 3.75 -0.64
C GLY A 139 -23.36 2.92 -1.26
N ALA A 140 -23.70 2.07 -2.21
CA ALA A 140 -22.76 1.23 -2.92
C ALA A 140 -21.64 2.04 -3.60
N LEU A 141 -21.97 3.07 -4.40
CA LEU A 141 -20.97 3.88 -5.08
C LEU A 141 -20.12 4.69 -4.11
N SER A 142 -20.72 5.29 -3.07
CA SER A 142 -20.03 6.10 -2.08
C SER A 142 -19.00 5.30 -1.31
N THR A 143 -19.39 4.13 -0.81
CA THR A 143 -18.51 3.26 -0.01
C THR A 143 -17.50 2.52 -0.89
N GLY A 144 -17.91 2.01 -2.06
CA GLY A 144 -17.05 1.32 -3.00
C GLY A 144 -15.94 2.21 -3.55
N ALA A 145 -16.27 3.46 -3.95
CA ALA A 145 -15.26 4.41 -4.46
C ALA A 145 -14.23 4.81 -3.41
N LEU A 146 -14.62 4.93 -2.13
CA LEU A 146 -13.70 5.24 -1.05
C LEU A 146 -12.85 4.04 -0.62
N ALA A 147 -13.43 2.84 -0.61
CA ALA A 147 -12.68 1.61 -0.31
C ALA A 147 -11.62 1.36 -1.38
N ALA A 148 -11.98 1.44 -2.67
CA ALA A 148 -11.05 1.33 -3.78
C ALA A 148 -10.06 2.51 -3.83
N GLY A 149 -10.53 3.76 -3.64
CA GLY A 149 -9.67 4.93 -3.57
C GLY A 149 -8.60 4.84 -2.48
N GLY A 150 -8.89 4.16 -1.37
CA GLY A 150 -7.92 3.89 -0.30
C GLY A 150 -6.68 3.15 -0.80
N THR A 151 -6.80 2.18 -1.71
CA THR A 151 -5.68 1.41 -2.23
C THR A 151 -4.65 2.26 -2.96
N LEU A 152 -5.08 3.40 -3.54
CA LEU A 152 -4.17 4.36 -4.18
C LEU A 152 -3.14 4.94 -3.20
N GLY A 153 -3.43 4.90 -1.89
CA GLY A 153 -2.55 5.41 -0.85
C GLY A 153 -1.21 4.68 -0.68
N ILE A 154 -1.07 3.48 -1.22
CA ILE A 154 0.21 2.76 -1.26
C ILE A 154 0.74 2.67 -2.69
N LEU A 155 -0.15 2.66 -3.69
CA LEU A 155 0.25 2.52 -5.10
C LEU A 155 0.99 3.76 -5.61
N ILE A 156 0.59 4.96 -5.17
CA ILE A 156 1.23 6.21 -5.60
C ILE A 156 2.32 6.57 -4.60
N PRO A 157 3.60 6.70 -5.03
CA PRO A 157 4.71 7.02 -4.13
C PRO A 157 4.58 8.39 -3.44
N PRO A 158 5.14 8.52 -2.23
CA PRO A 158 5.92 7.53 -1.48
C PRO A 158 5.04 6.46 -0.81
N SER A 159 5.57 5.25 -0.71
CA SER A 159 4.87 4.08 -0.18
C SER A 159 5.73 3.36 0.86
N VAL A 160 5.20 3.21 2.07
CA VAL A 160 5.89 2.48 3.16
C VAL A 160 6.14 1.02 2.76
N ILE A 161 5.20 0.41 2.05
CA ILE A 161 5.31 -0.99 1.62
C ILE A 161 6.40 -1.17 0.54
N LEU A 162 6.51 -0.23 -0.41
CA LEU A 162 7.61 -0.25 -1.39
C LEU A 162 8.97 -0.08 -0.75
N ILE A 163 9.08 0.74 0.31
CA ILE A 163 10.31 0.89 1.07
C ILE A 163 10.71 -0.44 1.70
N ILE A 164 9.76 -1.10 2.36
CA ILE A 164 10.00 -2.38 3.02
C ILE A 164 10.38 -3.45 2.00
N TYR A 165 9.66 -3.53 0.87
CA TYR A 165 10.03 -4.41 -0.23
C TYR A 165 11.45 -4.14 -0.72
N SER A 166 11.79 -2.86 -0.96
CA SER A 166 13.13 -2.46 -1.42
C SER A 166 14.23 -2.89 -0.46
N ILE A 167 14.00 -2.75 0.85
CA ILE A 167 14.97 -3.14 1.88
C ILE A 167 15.12 -4.67 1.93
N LEU A 168 14.01 -5.43 1.86
CA LEU A 168 14.04 -6.89 1.87
C LEU A 168 14.73 -7.51 0.65
N THR A 169 14.62 -6.83 -0.50
CA THR A 169 15.16 -7.32 -1.79
C THR A 169 16.42 -6.58 -2.22
N GLU A 170 16.95 -5.72 -1.35
CA GLU A 170 18.15 -4.90 -1.60
C GLU A 170 18.04 -4.03 -2.86
N GLN A 171 16.82 -3.57 -3.18
CA GLN A 171 16.58 -2.70 -4.33
C GLN A 171 16.62 -1.22 -3.97
N ASN A 172 16.92 -0.38 -4.97
CA ASN A 172 16.93 1.07 -4.79
C ASN A 172 15.52 1.63 -4.61
N ILE A 173 15.25 2.27 -3.45
CA ILE A 173 13.93 2.82 -3.10
C ILE A 173 13.49 3.90 -4.11
N ALA A 174 14.40 4.76 -4.59
CA ALA A 174 14.07 5.81 -5.55
C ALA A 174 13.62 5.23 -6.89
N LYS A 175 14.31 4.19 -7.40
CA LYS A 175 13.92 3.47 -8.62
C LYS A 175 12.55 2.78 -8.45
N MET A 176 12.32 2.14 -7.29
CA MET A 176 11.02 1.53 -6.98
C MET A 176 9.88 2.55 -6.97
N PHE A 177 10.10 3.72 -6.36
CA PHE A 177 9.11 4.80 -6.38
C PHE A 177 8.84 5.31 -7.80
N LEU A 178 9.89 5.49 -8.58
CA LEU A 178 9.78 5.94 -9.97
C LEU A 178 8.93 4.98 -10.81
N CYS A 179 9.18 3.68 -10.68
CA CYS A 179 8.47 2.64 -11.42
C CYS A 179 7.01 2.44 -10.95
N ALA A 180 6.69 2.76 -9.70
CA ALA A 180 5.33 2.70 -9.18
C ALA A 180 4.43 3.84 -9.68
N PHE A 181 4.99 4.94 -10.19
CA PHE A 181 4.25 6.14 -10.56
C PHE A 181 3.23 5.88 -11.68
N ILE A 182 3.65 5.24 -12.78
CA ILE A 182 2.74 4.92 -13.92
C ILE A 182 1.66 3.92 -13.48
N PRO A 183 1.96 2.78 -12.85
CA PRO A 183 0.94 1.86 -12.32
C PRO A 183 -0.06 2.53 -11.38
N GLY A 184 0.39 3.45 -10.52
CA GLY A 184 -0.46 4.23 -9.63
C GLY A 184 -1.39 5.21 -10.37
N LEU A 185 -0.88 5.91 -11.39
CA LEU A 185 -1.70 6.77 -12.25
C LEU A 185 -2.73 5.96 -13.04
N LEU A 186 -2.34 4.81 -13.59
CA LEU A 186 -3.26 3.91 -14.30
C LEU A 186 -4.39 3.42 -13.36
N ALA A 187 -4.08 3.16 -12.09
CA ALA A 187 -5.09 2.83 -11.09
C ALA A 187 -6.10 3.96 -10.89
N ALA A 188 -5.61 5.18 -10.67
CA ALA A 188 -6.47 6.34 -10.46
C ALA A 188 -7.36 6.63 -11.68
N LEU A 189 -6.79 6.58 -12.88
CA LEU A 189 -7.52 6.75 -14.13
C LEU A 189 -8.54 5.63 -14.37
N GLY A 190 -8.15 4.37 -14.13
CA GLY A 190 -9.05 3.22 -14.24
C GLY A 190 -10.25 3.34 -13.31
N TYR A 191 -10.04 3.79 -12.07
CA TYR A 191 -11.13 4.02 -11.12
C TYR A 191 -12.05 5.17 -11.52
N ILE A 192 -11.52 6.26 -12.07
CA ILE A 192 -12.32 7.35 -12.64
C ILE A 192 -13.18 6.85 -13.83
N ILE A 193 -12.60 6.02 -14.69
CA ILE A 193 -13.31 5.39 -15.81
C ILE A 193 -14.39 4.44 -15.28
N ALA A 194 -14.08 3.59 -14.29
CA ALA A 194 -15.02 2.68 -13.66
C ALA A 194 -16.24 3.42 -13.08
N ILE A 195 -16.03 4.55 -12.38
CA ILE A 195 -17.12 5.40 -11.90
C ILE A 195 -17.93 5.96 -13.07
N SER A 196 -17.26 6.45 -14.13
CA SER A 196 -17.94 7.02 -15.30
C SER A 196 -18.86 6.00 -15.99
N VAL A 197 -18.39 4.74 -16.10
CA VAL A 197 -19.19 3.65 -16.67
C VAL A 197 -20.34 3.27 -15.71
N TYR A 198 -20.05 3.11 -14.41
CA TYR A 198 -21.02 2.71 -13.41
C TYR A 198 -22.23 3.67 -13.35
N VAL A 199 -21.99 4.99 -13.32
CA VAL A 199 -23.09 5.98 -13.23
C VAL A 199 -23.85 6.16 -14.55
N ARG A 200 -23.32 5.69 -15.67
CA ARG A 200 -24.06 5.63 -16.95
C ARG A 200 -25.01 4.44 -16.99
N LEU A 201 -24.61 3.32 -16.39
CA LEU A 201 -25.43 2.11 -16.28
C LEU A 201 -26.48 2.25 -15.18
N ASN A 202 -26.17 2.94 -14.07
CA ASN A 202 -27.04 3.17 -12.91
C ASN A 202 -27.29 4.66 -12.73
N GLN A 203 -28.25 5.21 -13.47
CA GLN A 203 -28.46 6.66 -13.62
C GLN A 203 -28.71 7.42 -12.32
N ASP A 204 -29.31 6.77 -11.32
CA ASP A 204 -29.66 7.38 -10.03
C ASP A 204 -28.52 7.30 -8.98
N SER A 205 -27.39 6.69 -9.33
CA SER A 205 -26.32 6.43 -8.37
C SER A 205 -25.38 7.60 -8.12
N GLY A 206 -25.31 8.58 -9.02
CA GLY A 206 -24.33 9.67 -8.96
C GLY A 206 -24.86 10.98 -9.54
N PRO A 207 -25.55 11.81 -8.73
CA PRO A 207 -26.09 13.09 -9.19
C PRO A 207 -24.98 14.06 -9.65
N ILE A 208 -25.39 15.02 -10.46
CA ILE A 208 -24.53 16.07 -10.99
C ILE A 208 -24.59 17.25 -10.02
N LYS A 209 -23.40 17.83 -9.72
CA LYS A 209 -23.28 19.11 -9.00
C LYS A 209 -23.20 20.26 -10.00
N GLU A 210 -23.63 21.45 -9.61
CA GLU A 210 -23.46 22.65 -10.42
C GLU A 210 -21.99 22.93 -10.72
N ARG A 211 -21.74 23.50 -11.89
CA ARG A 211 -20.38 23.84 -12.31
C ARG A 211 -19.84 25.02 -11.50
N VAL A 212 -18.76 24.79 -10.77
CA VAL A 212 -18.09 25.82 -9.96
C VAL A 212 -17.39 26.82 -10.89
N PRO A 213 -17.56 28.16 -10.70
CA PRO A 213 -16.87 29.18 -11.45
C PRO A 213 -15.34 29.05 -11.40
N TRP A 214 -14.66 29.46 -12.47
CA TRP A 214 -13.21 29.31 -12.59
C TRP A 214 -12.44 30.08 -11.50
N LEU A 215 -12.92 31.26 -11.12
CA LEU A 215 -12.31 32.05 -10.02
C LEU A 215 -12.31 31.31 -8.66
N VAL A 216 -13.39 30.58 -8.39
CA VAL A 216 -13.47 29.77 -7.15
C VAL A 216 -12.52 28.57 -7.22
N ARG A 217 -12.33 27.97 -8.40
CA ARG A 217 -11.35 26.87 -8.58
C ARG A 217 -9.92 27.35 -8.32
N ILE A 218 -9.56 28.56 -8.82
CA ILE A 218 -8.27 29.19 -8.57
C ILE A 218 -8.10 29.49 -7.06
N SER A 219 -9.13 29.98 -6.39
CA SER A 219 -9.09 30.19 -4.94
C SER A 219 -8.87 28.89 -4.17
N LEU A 220 -9.54 27.81 -4.55
CA LEU A 220 -9.33 26.48 -3.95
C LEU A 220 -7.95 25.91 -4.27
N PHE A 221 -7.39 26.16 -5.45
CA PHE A 221 -6.02 25.81 -5.80
C PHE A 221 -4.99 26.44 -4.86
N LYS A 222 -5.22 27.71 -4.46
CA LYS A 222 -4.38 28.39 -3.46
C LYS A 222 -4.34 27.67 -2.11
N ASN A 223 -5.32 26.83 -1.80
CA ASN A 223 -5.33 26.05 -0.56
C ASN A 223 -4.56 24.73 -0.65
N ILE A 224 -4.20 24.29 -1.85
CA ILE A 224 -3.48 23.01 -2.08
C ILE A 224 -2.10 23.19 -2.69
N TRP A 225 -1.70 24.39 -3.13
CA TRP A 225 -0.42 24.62 -3.80
C TRP A 225 0.78 24.17 -2.95
N HIS A 226 0.72 24.41 -1.65
CA HIS A 226 1.78 23.99 -0.71
C HIS A 226 1.89 22.48 -0.57
N ILE A 227 0.76 21.75 -0.73
CA ILE A 227 0.74 20.28 -0.77
C ILE A 227 1.49 19.79 -2.01
N ILE A 228 1.17 20.39 -3.16
CA ILE A 228 1.82 20.09 -4.44
C ILE A 228 3.31 20.43 -4.36
N LEU A 229 3.65 21.57 -3.76
CA LEU A 229 5.04 22.01 -3.58
C LEU A 229 5.84 20.99 -2.77
N ILE A 230 5.33 20.54 -1.61
CA ILE A 230 6.00 19.53 -0.78
C ILE A 230 6.22 18.27 -1.59
N PHE A 231 5.18 17.78 -2.30
CA PHE A 231 5.29 16.59 -3.12
C PHE A 231 6.35 16.73 -4.22
N VAL A 232 6.33 17.84 -4.97
CA VAL A 232 7.29 18.09 -6.06
C VAL A 232 8.71 18.24 -5.53
N VAL A 233 8.92 18.96 -4.43
CA VAL A 233 10.26 19.13 -3.84
C VAL A 233 10.79 17.79 -3.32
N MET A 234 9.97 17.04 -2.59
CA MET A 234 10.36 15.78 -1.99
C MET A 234 10.62 14.70 -3.06
N ILE A 235 9.62 14.40 -3.88
CA ILE A 235 9.71 13.34 -4.90
C ILE A 235 10.62 13.76 -6.05
N GLY A 236 10.53 14.99 -6.52
CA GLY A 236 11.42 15.53 -7.54
C GLY A 236 12.87 15.56 -7.08
N GLY A 237 13.12 15.95 -5.82
CA GLY A 237 14.46 15.95 -5.24
C GLY A 237 15.06 14.55 -5.09
N ILE A 238 14.22 13.54 -4.76
CA ILE A 238 14.66 12.12 -4.73
C ILE A 238 15.00 11.63 -6.15
N TYR A 239 14.16 11.91 -7.15
CA TYR A 239 14.37 11.45 -8.52
C TYR A 239 15.55 12.14 -9.22
N LEU A 240 15.80 13.40 -8.90
CA LEU A 240 16.95 14.15 -9.41
C LEU A 240 18.26 13.86 -8.63
N GLY A 241 18.18 13.03 -7.59
CA GLY A 241 19.33 12.66 -6.78
C GLY A 241 19.83 13.73 -5.81
N PHE A 242 19.04 14.80 -5.57
CA PHE A 242 19.38 15.82 -4.57
C PHE A 242 19.21 15.31 -3.13
N PHE A 243 18.28 14.37 -2.94
CA PHE A 243 17.94 13.81 -1.63
C PHE A 243 17.91 12.30 -1.68
N THR A 244 18.40 11.67 -0.62
CA THR A 244 18.08 10.27 -0.33
C THR A 244 16.60 10.15 0.05
N PRO A 245 15.98 8.97 -0.05
CA PRO A 245 14.59 8.77 0.40
C PRO A 245 14.35 9.20 1.85
N THR A 246 15.33 9.01 2.74
CA THR A 246 15.23 9.42 4.15
C THR A 246 15.26 10.94 4.31
N GLU A 247 16.16 11.64 3.60
CA GLU A 247 16.21 13.11 3.60
C GLU A 247 14.94 13.70 2.99
N GLY A 248 14.45 13.13 1.87
CA GLY A 248 13.18 13.52 1.28
C GLY A 248 12.00 13.36 2.24
N ALA A 249 11.94 12.25 2.99
CA ALA A 249 10.94 12.02 4.01
C ALA A 249 11.02 13.04 5.16
N ALA A 250 12.24 13.41 5.59
CA ALA A 250 12.45 14.43 6.61
C ALA A 250 11.97 15.81 6.14
N ILE A 251 12.26 16.21 4.89
CA ILE A 251 11.77 17.44 4.27
C ILE A 251 10.23 17.42 4.18
N GLY A 252 9.64 16.30 3.78
CA GLY A 252 8.20 16.11 3.71
C GLY A 252 7.54 16.24 5.09
N ALA A 253 8.09 15.57 6.12
CA ALA A 253 7.61 15.66 7.49
C ALA A 253 7.73 17.08 8.06
N ALA A 254 8.87 17.76 7.86
CA ALA A 254 9.07 19.13 8.28
C ALA A 254 8.11 20.08 7.57
N GLY A 255 7.96 19.95 6.24
CA GLY A 255 7.06 20.79 5.44
C GLY A 255 5.60 20.65 5.86
N THR A 256 5.10 19.41 6.00
CA THR A 256 3.73 19.15 6.46
C THR A 256 3.53 19.59 7.91
N GLY A 257 4.55 19.44 8.77
CA GLY A 257 4.55 19.93 10.15
C GLY A 257 4.43 21.46 10.22
N ILE A 258 5.20 22.20 9.41
CA ILE A 258 5.11 23.67 9.33
C ILE A 258 3.70 24.08 8.90
N ILE A 259 3.14 23.44 7.87
CA ILE A 259 1.78 23.73 7.41
C ILE A 259 0.76 23.43 8.51
N ALA A 260 0.90 22.32 9.23
CA ALA A 260 0.04 21.98 10.34
C ALA A 260 0.07 23.06 11.43
N ILE A 261 1.26 23.51 11.83
CA ILE A 261 1.45 24.54 12.87
C ILE A 261 0.85 25.90 12.43
N THR A 262 0.93 26.23 11.14
CA THR A 262 0.33 27.48 10.62
C THR A 262 -1.20 27.42 10.57
N ASN A 263 -1.80 26.24 10.65
CA ASN A 263 -3.24 26.08 10.70
C ASN A 263 -3.75 26.40 12.12
N LYS A 264 -4.68 27.35 12.22
CA LYS A 264 -5.27 27.81 13.50
C LYS A 264 -5.95 26.71 14.32
N SER A 265 -6.36 25.61 13.69
CA SER A 265 -7.00 24.46 14.38
C SER A 265 -5.97 23.50 15.01
N PHE A 266 -4.68 23.63 14.68
CA PHE A 266 -3.62 22.77 15.19
C PHE A 266 -3.11 23.31 16.54
N ASN A 267 -3.21 22.50 17.58
CA ASN A 267 -2.81 22.83 18.94
C ASN A 267 -1.86 21.80 19.53
N ILE A 268 -1.37 22.03 20.74
CA ILE A 268 -0.43 21.13 21.40
C ILE A 268 -0.98 19.70 21.58
N ARG A 269 -2.29 19.56 21.79
CA ARG A 269 -2.94 18.26 21.90
C ARG A 269 -2.89 17.52 20.57
N SER A 270 -3.18 18.23 19.45
CA SER A 270 -3.07 17.67 18.09
C SER A 270 -1.63 17.25 17.77
N PHE A 271 -0.64 18.03 18.23
CA PHE A 271 0.77 17.67 18.08
C PHE A 271 1.11 16.37 18.84
N VAL A 272 0.71 16.26 20.10
CA VAL A 272 0.92 15.05 20.91
C VAL A 272 0.24 13.84 20.26
N GLU A 273 -1.01 13.97 19.79
CA GLU A 273 -1.73 12.91 19.08
C GLU A 273 -1.00 12.46 17.81
N VAL A 274 -0.39 13.38 17.05
CA VAL A 274 0.42 13.05 15.86
C VAL A 274 1.65 12.22 16.23
N ILE A 275 2.40 12.68 17.25
CA ILE A 275 3.60 11.99 17.72
C ILE A 275 3.25 10.60 18.28
N GLU A 276 2.21 10.51 19.12
CA GLU A 276 1.73 9.24 19.68
C GLU A 276 1.31 8.26 18.58
N SER A 277 0.49 8.70 17.63
CA SER A 277 0.05 7.88 16.49
C SER A 277 1.24 7.39 15.65
N THR A 278 2.21 8.28 15.40
CA THR A 278 3.43 7.93 14.66
C THR A 278 4.26 6.91 15.42
N ALA A 279 4.48 7.12 16.72
CA ALA A 279 5.28 6.23 17.55
C ALA A 279 4.64 4.83 17.66
N VAL A 280 3.32 4.76 17.91
CA VAL A 280 2.58 3.49 18.00
C VAL A 280 2.64 2.73 16.67
N THR A 281 2.37 3.40 15.55
CA THR A 281 2.40 2.75 14.23
C THR A 281 3.82 2.31 13.86
N THR A 282 4.82 3.14 14.13
CA THR A 282 6.24 2.79 13.92
C THR A 282 6.62 1.57 14.75
N GLY A 283 6.31 1.59 16.05
CA GLY A 283 6.59 0.47 16.95
C GLY A 283 5.93 -0.83 16.49
N MET A 284 4.68 -0.76 16.02
CA MET A 284 3.98 -1.91 15.45
C MET A 284 4.69 -2.45 14.20
N ILE A 285 5.08 -1.59 13.26
CA ILE A 285 5.80 -2.00 12.05
C ILE A 285 7.14 -2.64 12.39
N PHE A 286 7.93 -2.02 13.27
CA PHE A 286 9.21 -2.56 13.68
C PHE A 286 9.08 -3.88 14.44
N PHE A 287 8.01 -4.06 15.23
CA PHE A 287 7.74 -5.34 15.88
C PHE A 287 7.38 -6.43 14.86
N VAL A 288 6.62 -6.10 13.82
CA VAL A 288 6.33 -7.05 12.72
C VAL A 288 7.60 -7.39 11.95
N LEU A 289 8.46 -6.39 11.65
CA LEU A 289 9.77 -6.61 11.00
C LEU A 289 10.66 -7.53 11.83
N LEU A 290 10.71 -7.34 13.15
CA LEU A 290 11.47 -8.22 14.06
C LEU A 290 10.94 -9.65 14.00
N GLY A 291 9.62 -9.84 14.08
CA GLY A 291 9.01 -11.17 13.95
C GLY A 291 9.30 -11.82 12.59
N ALA A 292 9.25 -11.03 11.54
CA ALA A 292 9.58 -11.46 10.18
C ALA A 292 11.02 -11.95 10.07
N GLU A 293 11.99 -11.29 10.70
CA GLU A 293 13.39 -11.69 10.67
C GLU A 293 13.61 -13.08 11.27
N PHE A 294 12.97 -13.38 12.40
CA PHE A 294 13.00 -14.71 12.99
C PHE A 294 12.33 -15.77 12.10
N PHE A 295 11.19 -15.44 11.53
CA PHE A 295 10.47 -16.32 10.61
C PHE A 295 11.29 -16.59 9.34
N ASN A 296 11.86 -15.57 8.74
CA ASN A 296 12.67 -15.66 7.53
C ASN A 296 13.95 -16.47 7.74
N SER A 297 14.62 -16.27 8.88
CA SER A 297 15.77 -17.09 9.29
C SER A 297 15.40 -18.58 9.41
N PHE A 298 14.25 -18.87 9.99
CA PHE A 298 13.74 -20.24 10.06
C PHE A 298 13.43 -20.81 8.67
N ILE A 299 12.70 -20.08 7.82
CA ILE A 299 12.36 -20.52 6.45
C ILE A 299 13.63 -20.77 5.63
N ALA A 300 14.65 -19.92 5.74
CA ALA A 300 15.93 -20.15 5.07
C ALA A 300 16.60 -21.46 5.51
N LEU A 301 16.56 -21.78 6.82
CA LEU A 301 17.09 -23.06 7.35
C LEU A 301 16.33 -24.29 6.84
N THR A 302 15.06 -24.13 6.48
CA THR A 302 14.25 -25.23 5.91
C THR A 302 14.59 -25.56 4.45
N GLN A 303 15.33 -24.69 3.75
CA GLN A 303 15.62 -24.79 2.31
C GLN A 303 14.36 -24.78 1.42
N LEU A 304 13.23 -24.35 1.94
CA LEU A 304 11.97 -24.31 1.18
C LEU A 304 12.05 -23.44 -0.10
N PRO A 305 12.68 -22.24 -0.11
CA PRO A 305 12.85 -21.47 -1.34
C PRO A 305 13.65 -22.21 -2.42
N ASN A 306 14.70 -22.93 -2.02
CA ASN A 306 15.52 -23.71 -2.94
C ASN A 306 14.74 -24.86 -3.55
N LEU A 307 13.95 -25.58 -2.73
CA LEU A 307 13.09 -26.66 -3.19
C LEU A 307 12.07 -26.18 -4.23
N LEU A 308 11.45 -25.00 -4.02
CA LEU A 308 10.52 -24.43 -4.99
C LEU A 308 11.22 -24.07 -6.31
N THR A 309 12.45 -23.59 -6.22
CA THR A 309 13.28 -23.25 -7.39
C THR A 309 13.66 -24.52 -8.17
N GLU A 310 14.10 -25.58 -7.49
CA GLU A 310 14.42 -26.87 -8.09
C GLU A 310 13.19 -27.49 -8.74
N PHE A 311 12.06 -27.51 -8.03
CA PHE A 311 10.79 -28.01 -8.57
C PHE A 311 10.36 -27.28 -9.85
N SER A 312 10.52 -25.96 -9.90
CA SER A 312 10.20 -25.16 -11.09
C SER A 312 11.11 -25.53 -12.27
N LYS A 313 12.42 -25.72 -12.02
CA LYS A 313 13.39 -26.08 -13.05
C LYS A 313 13.24 -27.50 -13.55
N GLU A 314 13.04 -28.48 -12.66
CA GLU A 314 12.86 -29.89 -13.02
C GLU A 314 11.61 -30.12 -13.88
N ASN A 315 10.54 -29.38 -13.59
CA ASN A 315 9.29 -29.48 -14.36
C ASN A 315 9.25 -28.53 -15.56
N ASN A 316 10.32 -27.78 -15.85
CA ASN A 316 10.39 -26.80 -16.95
C ASN A 316 9.18 -25.87 -16.97
N LEU A 317 8.78 -25.35 -15.79
CA LEU A 317 7.61 -24.48 -15.68
C LEU A 317 7.88 -23.14 -16.38
N GLU A 318 6.91 -22.72 -17.19
CA GLU A 318 7.01 -21.41 -17.86
C GLU A 318 7.04 -20.27 -16.82
N PRO A 319 8.02 -19.35 -16.89
CA PRO A 319 8.20 -18.27 -15.90
C PRO A 319 6.94 -17.47 -15.62
N LEU A 320 6.16 -17.12 -16.65
CA LEU A 320 4.91 -16.39 -16.49
C LEU A 320 3.85 -17.17 -15.74
N ILE A 321 3.76 -18.50 -15.93
CA ILE A 321 2.81 -19.35 -15.19
C ILE A 321 3.16 -19.36 -13.70
N VAL A 322 4.45 -19.45 -13.35
CA VAL A 322 4.90 -19.41 -11.96
C VAL A 322 4.50 -18.08 -11.30
N VAL A 323 4.78 -16.94 -11.96
CA VAL A 323 4.38 -15.64 -11.42
C VAL A 323 2.86 -15.51 -11.34
N ALA A 324 2.09 -16.01 -12.32
CA ALA A 324 0.63 -15.99 -12.26
C ALA A 324 0.10 -16.77 -11.05
N CYS A 325 0.65 -17.95 -10.74
CA CYS A 325 0.29 -18.71 -9.55
C CYS A 325 0.61 -17.97 -8.26
N ILE A 326 1.78 -17.30 -8.21
CA ILE A 326 2.16 -16.46 -7.07
C ILE A 326 1.16 -15.28 -6.93
N MET A 327 0.77 -14.61 -8.02
CA MET A 327 -0.18 -13.50 -7.98
C MET A 327 -1.57 -13.95 -7.49
N ILE A 328 -2.04 -15.13 -7.92
CA ILE A 328 -3.30 -15.71 -7.42
C ILE A 328 -3.19 -15.98 -5.91
N LEU A 329 -2.08 -16.53 -5.45
CA LEU A 329 -1.85 -16.75 -4.01
C LEU A 329 -1.81 -15.41 -3.25
N TYR A 330 -1.15 -14.39 -3.78
CA TYR A 330 -1.13 -13.03 -3.19
C TYR A 330 -2.54 -12.44 -3.10
N LEU A 331 -3.36 -12.62 -4.12
CA LEU A 331 -4.76 -12.16 -4.09
C LEU A 331 -5.55 -12.85 -2.97
N LEU A 332 -5.39 -14.18 -2.82
CA LEU A 332 -6.07 -14.95 -1.77
C LEU A 332 -5.59 -14.54 -0.37
N LEU A 333 -4.29 -14.38 -0.16
CA LEU A 333 -3.71 -13.95 1.10
C LEU A 333 -4.09 -12.49 1.41
N GLY A 334 -4.09 -11.60 0.42
CA GLY A 334 -4.47 -10.19 0.56
C GLY A 334 -5.92 -9.98 0.98
N CYS A 335 -6.81 -10.95 0.70
CA CYS A 335 -8.16 -10.92 1.24
C CYS A 335 -8.21 -11.09 2.77
N LEU A 336 -7.18 -11.69 3.39
CA LEU A 336 -7.16 -12.10 4.80
C LEU A 336 -6.21 -11.28 5.66
N MET A 337 -5.16 -10.72 5.07
CA MET A 337 -4.05 -10.06 5.76
C MET A 337 -3.84 -8.64 5.26
N ASP A 338 -3.17 -7.81 6.06
CA ASP A 338 -2.71 -6.50 5.60
C ASP A 338 -1.47 -6.62 4.70
N SER A 339 -1.24 -5.59 3.89
CA SER A 339 -0.19 -5.55 2.88
C SER A 339 1.21 -5.75 3.45
N LEU A 340 1.48 -5.14 4.62
CA LEU A 340 2.79 -5.24 5.28
C LEU A 340 3.11 -6.69 5.68
N ALA A 341 2.18 -7.30 6.40
CA ALA A 341 2.31 -8.66 6.88
C ALA A 341 2.52 -9.66 5.74
N MET A 342 1.77 -9.48 4.66
CA MET A 342 1.85 -10.36 3.52
C MET A 342 3.21 -10.28 2.82
N ILE A 343 3.73 -9.09 2.57
CA ILE A 343 5.03 -8.90 1.94
C ILE A 343 6.16 -9.47 2.81
N LEU A 344 6.14 -9.20 4.11
CA LEU A 344 7.16 -9.71 5.03
C LEU A 344 7.18 -11.24 5.14
N LEU A 345 6.01 -11.88 5.01
CA LEU A 345 5.87 -13.33 5.07
C LEU A 345 6.30 -14.03 3.78
N THR A 346 6.05 -13.42 2.64
CA THR A 346 6.06 -14.13 1.35
C THR A 346 7.27 -13.78 0.46
N ILE A 347 7.77 -12.56 0.53
CA ILE A 347 8.91 -12.12 -0.28
C ILE A 347 10.14 -13.01 -0.08
N PRO A 348 10.54 -13.39 1.16
CA PRO A 348 11.70 -14.25 1.35
C PRO A 348 11.57 -15.64 0.74
N VAL A 349 10.35 -16.08 0.46
CA VAL A 349 10.07 -17.38 -0.18
C VAL A 349 10.00 -17.26 -1.70
N PHE A 350 9.25 -16.27 -2.20
CA PHE A 350 8.97 -16.17 -3.64
C PHE A 350 9.97 -15.33 -4.42
N PHE A 351 10.62 -14.37 -3.77
CA PHE A 351 11.61 -13.54 -4.45
C PHE A 351 12.80 -14.34 -5.02
N PRO A 352 13.45 -15.25 -4.24
CA PRO A 352 14.52 -16.10 -4.79
C PRO A 352 14.04 -16.98 -5.94
N LEU A 353 12.82 -17.52 -5.86
CA LEU A 353 12.22 -18.31 -6.94
C LEU A 353 12.08 -17.46 -8.22
N VAL A 354 11.48 -16.28 -8.14
CA VAL A 354 11.27 -15.40 -9.29
C VAL A 354 12.60 -14.95 -9.89
N MET A 355 13.59 -14.63 -9.05
CA MET A 355 14.94 -14.24 -9.52
C MET A 355 15.72 -15.38 -10.19
N SER A 356 15.29 -16.63 -10.02
CA SER A 356 15.88 -17.79 -10.69
C SER A 356 15.28 -18.08 -12.08
N LEU A 357 14.21 -17.39 -12.44
CA LEU A 357 13.48 -17.54 -13.72
C LEU A 357 13.96 -16.50 -14.72
N ASP A 358 13.93 -16.84 -16.00
CA ASP A 358 14.30 -15.95 -17.10
C ASP A 358 13.05 -15.31 -17.73
N PHE A 359 12.94 -13.99 -17.60
CA PHE A 359 11.89 -13.16 -18.22
C PHE A 359 12.40 -12.32 -19.39
N GLY A 360 13.66 -12.48 -19.79
CA GLY A 360 14.32 -11.60 -20.77
C GLY A 360 14.58 -10.19 -20.24
N LEU A 361 14.56 -10.01 -18.91
CA LEU A 361 14.81 -8.75 -18.19
C LEU A 361 16.11 -8.87 -17.39
N SER A 362 16.76 -7.73 -17.11
CA SER A 362 17.88 -7.73 -16.17
C SER A 362 17.41 -8.10 -14.75
N PRO A 363 18.31 -8.57 -13.87
CA PRO A 363 17.94 -8.91 -12.48
C PRO A 363 17.28 -7.72 -11.74
N GLU A 364 17.78 -6.49 -11.92
CA GLU A 364 17.19 -5.30 -11.31
C GLU A 364 15.77 -5.03 -11.85
N GLU A 365 15.57 -5.12 -13.17
CA GLU A 365 14.26 -4.93 -13.80
C GLU A 365 13.24 -5.98 -13.34
N THR A 366 13.67 -7.25 -13.26
CA THR A 366 12.84 -8.34 -12.75
C THR A 366 12.40 -8.09 -11.31
N ALA A 367 13.33 -7.68 -10.45
CA ALA A 367 13.06 -7.38 -9.05
C ALA A 367 12.07 -6.22 -8.90
N ILE A 368 12.26 -5.14 -9.67
CA ILE A 368 11.38 -3.97 -9.65
C ILE A 368 9.98 -4.33 -10.18
N TRP A 369 9.90 -4.99 -11.35
CA TRP A 369 8.62 -5.41 -11.94
C TRP A 369 7.83 -6.31 -11.00
N PHE A 370 8.48 -7.35 -10.45
CA PHE A 370 7.83 -8.27 -9.51
C PHE A 370 7.35 -7.54 -8.25
N GLY A 371 8.12 -6.61 -7.71
CA GLY A 371 7.74 -5.82 -6.53
C GLY A 371 6.52 -4.95 -6.77
N ILE A 372 6.47 -4.24 -7.90
CA ILE A 372 5.32 -3.41 -8.27
C ILE A 372 4.09 -4.28 -8.54
N LEU A 373 4.25 -5.39 -9.25
CA LEU A 373 3.14 -6.32 -9.53
C LEU A 373 2.58 -6.91 -8.24
N THR A 374 3.46 -7.37 -7.34
CA THR A 374 3.09 -7.86 -6.00
C THR A 374 2.29 -6.80 -5.24
N LEU A 375 2.80 -5.58 -5.16
CA LEU A 375 2.11 -4.48 -4.48
C LEU A 375 0.70 -4.25 -5.03
N VAL A 376 0.56 -4.21 -6.35
CA VAL A 376 -0.73 -4.01 -7.02
C VAL A 376 -1.72 -5.10 -6.66
N VAL A 377 -1.31 -6.37 -6.70
CA VAL A 377 -2.18 -7.52 -6.39
C VAL A 377 -2.57 -7.55 -4.91
N VAL A 378 -1.61 -7.27 -4.02
CA VAL A 378 -1.86 -7.17 -2.57
C VAL A 378 -2.93 -6.13 -2.26
N GLU A 379 -2.84 -4.96 -2.88
CA GLU A 379 -3.81 -3.88 -2.67
C GLU A 379 -5.21 -4.24 -3.18
N VAL A 380 -5.31 -4.99 -4.27
CA VAL A 380 -6.60 -5.53 -4.75
C VAL A 380 -7.20 -6.50 -3.73
N GLY A 381 -6.39 -7.30 -3.05
CA GLY A 381 -6.83 -8.16 -1.95
C GLY A 381 -7.55 -7.38 -0.83
N LEU A 382 -7.09 -6.15 -0.50
CA LEU A 382 -7.70 -5.32 0.54
C LEU A 382 -9.13 -4.86 0.24
N ILE A 383 -9.59 -4.97 -1.00
CA ILE A 383 -10.96 -4.63 -1.41
C ILE A 383 -11.76 -5.84 -1.89
N THR A 384 -11.12 -7.03 -1.91
CA THR A 384 -11.72 -8.27 -2.41
C THR A 384 -12.35 -9.09 -1.27
N PRO A 385 -13.56 -9.69 -1.47
CA PRO A 385 -14.11 -10.64 -0.51
C PRO A 385 -13.16 -11.83 -0.27
N PRO A 386 -13.19 -12.48 0.91
CA PRO A 386 -14.23 -12.43 1.95
C PRO A 386 -14.06 -11.31 2.99
N VAL A 387 -12.84 -10.82 3.25
CA VAL A 387 -12.64 -9.78 4.28
C VAL A 387 -12.59 -8.40 3.65
N GLY A 388 -11.55 -8.06 2.89
CA GLY A 388 -11.39 -6.74 2.28
C GLY A 388 -11.26 -5.63 3.34
N LEU A 389 -10.08 -5.47 3.93
CA LEU A 389 -9.87 -4.57 5.07
C LEU A 389 -10.32 -3.12 4.81
N ASN A 390 -10.08 -2.57 3.61
CA ASN A 390 -10.55 -1.23 3.25
C ASN A 390 -12.07 -1.16 3.20
N VAL A 391 -12.74 -2.22 2.70
CA VAL A 391 -14.20 -2.33 2.67
C VAL A 391 -14.76 -2.27 4.08
N PHE A 392 -14.19 -3.03 5.02
CA PHE A 392 -14.60 -3.02 6.41
C PHE A 392 -14.42 -1.66 7.09
N ILE A 393 -13.29 -0.98 6.84
CA ILE A 393 -13.02 0.36 7.40
C ILE A 393 -14.08 1.35 6.93
N ILE A 394 -14.35 1.41 5.63
CA ILE A 394 -15.35 2.34 5.07
C ILE A 394 -16.75 1.97 5.49
N ASN A 395 -17.12 0.68 5.48
CA ASN A 395 -18.44 0.24 5.88
C ASN A 395 -18.72 0.52 7.36
N LYS A 396 -17.72 0.39 8.25
CA LYS A 396 -17.87 0.78 9.67
C LYS A 396 -18.22 2.26 9.86
N MET A 397 -17.83 3.12 8.91
CA MET A 397 -18.16 4.55 8.92
C MET A 397 -19.54 4.82 8.29
N ALA A 398 -19.97 3.98 7.34
CA ALA A 398 -21.26 4.03 6.66
C ALA A 398 -22.26 3.09 7.31
N LYS A 399 -22.68 3.37 8.54
CA LYS A 399 -23.56 2.48 9.35
C LYS A 399 -24.92 2.19 8.71
N ASP A 400 -25.37 3.05 7.79
CA ASP A 400 -26.63 2.96 7.05
C ASP A 400 -26.51 2.10 5.78
N VAL A 401 -25.30 1.63 5.41
CA VAL A 401 -25.04 0.84 4.21
C VAL A 401 -24.67 -0.59 4.60
N PRO A 402 -25.45 -1.60 4.18
CA PRO A 402 -25.09 -3.00 4.39
C PRO A 402 -23.73 -3.33 3.73
N ILE A 403 -22.93 -4.17 4.36
CA ILE A 403 -21.61 -4.53 3.85
C ILE A 403 -21.66 -5.15 2.45
N ILE A 404 -22.72 -5.91 2.15
CA ILE A 404 -22.96 -6.51 0.83
C ILE A 404 -23.08 -5.43 -0.26
N GLU A 405 -23.73 -4.30 0.05
CA GLU A 405 -23.82 -3.17 -0.89
C GLU A 405 -22.45 -2.53 -1.12
N THR A 406 -21.61 -2.42 -0.09
CA THR A 406 -20.23 -1.95 -0.24
C THR A 406 -19.45 -2.88 -1.15
N PHE A 407 -19.53 -4.19 -0.97
CA PHE A 407 -18.89 -5.16 -1.88
C PHE A 407 -19.41 -5.06 -3.32
N LYS A 408 -20.74 -4.90 -3.53
CA LYS A 408 -21.28 -4.64 -4.87
C LYS A 408 -20.73 -3.35 -5.47
N GLY A 409 -20.55 -2.32 -4.64
CA GLY A 409 -19.96 -1.04 -5.05
C GLY A 409 -18.50 -1.11 -5.45
N VAL A 410 -17.77 -2.12 -4.96
CA VAL A 410 -16.35 -2.33 -5.30
C VAL A 410 -16.16 -3.09 -6.63
N ILE A 411 -17.15 -3.86 -7.09
CA ILE A 411 -17.03 -4.70 -8.32
C ILE A 411 -16.49 -3.93 -9.54
N PRO A 412 -16.96 -2.71 -9.90
CA PRO A 412 -16.44 -1.98 -11.04
C PRO A 412 -14.94 -1.65 -10.92
N PHE A 413 -14.46 -1.42 -9.70
CA PHE A 413 -13.07 -1.13 -9.40
C PHE A 413 -12.22 -2.39 -9.49
N LEU A 414 -12.72 -3.54 -8.98
CA LEU A 414 -12.07 -4.84 -9.16
C LEU A 414 -11.90 -5.22 -10.62
N LEU A 415 -12.90 -4.96 -11.47
CA LEU A 415 -12.78 -5.17 -12.91
C LEU A 415 -11.68 -4.30 -13.53
N SER A 416 -11.61 -3.03 -13.12
CA SER A 416 -10.52 -2.13 -13.53
C SER A 416 -9.14 -2.65 -13.08
N ASP A 417 -9.06 -3.19 -11.87
CA ASP A 417 -7.82 -3.74 -11.32
C ASP A 417 -7.38 -5.01 -12.03
N ILE A 418 -8.30 -5.92 -12.36
CA ILE A 418 -7.99 -7.13 -13.14
C ILE A 418 -7.38 -6.74 -14.50
N ILE A 419 -7.97 -5.75 -15.19
CA ILE A 419 -7.43 -5.25 -16.45
C ILE A 419 -6.02 -4.69 -16.23
N ARG A 420 -5.82 -3.88 -15.20
CA ARG A 420 -4.53 -3.28 -14.87
C ARG A 420 -3.48 -4.33 -14.53
N ILE A 421 -3.81 -5.30 -13.66
CA ILE A 421 -2.90 -6.41 -13.30
C ILE A 421 -2.49 -7.16 -14.57
N THR A 422 -3.45 -7.51 -15.43
CA THR A 422 -3.19 -8.21 -16.69
C THR A 422 -2.25 -7.41 -17.59
N LEU A 423 -2.47 -6.09 -17.70
CA LEU A 423 -1.59 -5.22 -18.49
C LEU A 423 -0.16 -5.16 -17.93
N LEU A 424 0.00 -4.96 -16.60
CA LEU A 424 1.31 -4.90 -15.96
C LEU A 424 2.04 -6.24 -15.95
N PHE A 425 1.30 -7.34 -15.90
CA PHE A 425 1.82 -8.69 -15.96
C PHE A 425 2.35 -9.05 -17.36
N LEU A 426 1.54 -8.78 -18.41
CA LEU A 426 1.90 -9.10 -19.79
C LEU A 426 2.91 -8.11 -20.39
N PHE A 427 2.94 -6.88 -19.92
CA PHE A 427 3.78 -5.81 -20.43
C PHE A 427 4.63 -5.17 -19.32
N PRO A 428 5.73 -5.83 -18.87
CA PRO A 428 6.65 -5.28 -17.88
C PRO A 428 7.15 -3.87 -18.23
N SER A 429 7.24 -3.57 -19.53
CA SER A 429 7.63 -2.26 -20.06
C SER A 429 6.80 -1.10 -19.51
N ILE A 430 5.51 -1.30 -19.19
CA ILE A 430 4.66 -0.26 -18.59
C ILE A 430 5.20 0.14 -17.21
N THR A 431 5.61 -0.83 -16.43
CA THR A 431 6.21 -0.62 -15.10
C THR A 431 7.61 -0.02 -15.22
N LEU A 432 8.42 -0.52 -16.16
CA LEU A 432 9.83 -0.17 -16.30
C LEU A 432 10.06 1.10 -17.13
N LEU A 433 9.02 1.64 -17.79
CA LEU A 433 9.13 2.79 -18.68
C LEU A 433 9.86 3.98 -18.04
N MET A 434 9.51 4.32 -16.80
CA MET A 434 10.16 5.42 -16.08
C MET A 434 11.61 5.12 -15.73
N LEU A 435 11.95 3.84 -15.46
CA LEU A 435 13.33 3.44 -15.23
C LEU A 435 14.18 3.70 -16.46
N TRP A 436 13.70 3.30 -17.63
CA TRP A 436 14.43 3.47 -18.91
C TRP A 436 14.54 4.92 -19.38
N ILE A 437 13.66 5.82 -18.89
CA ILE A 437 13.72 7.24 -19.24
C ILE A 437 14.75 7.98 -18.37
N PHE A 438 14.87 7.61 -17.11
CA PHE A 438 15.67 8.36 -16.12
C PHE A 438 17.01 7.71 -15.77
N TYR A 439 17.19 6.42 -16.05
CA TYR A 439 18.39 5.62 -15.77
C TYR A 439 18.80 4.81 -16.99
#